data_a736e017980e53c0426cb374dc2012b6
#
_entry.id   a736e017980e53c0426cb374dc2012b6
#
_cell.length_a   1.000
_cell.length_b   1.000
_cell.length_c   1.000
_cell.angle_alpha   90.00
_cell.angle_beta   90.00
_cell.angle_gamma   90.00
#
_symmetry.space_group_name_H-M   'P 1'
#
loop_
_entity.id
_entity.type
_entity.pdbx_description
1 polymer ?
#
loop_
_entity_poly.entity_id
_entity_poly.type
_entity_poly.pdbx_seq_one_letter_code
_entity_poly.pdbx_strand_id
1 'polypeptide(L)'
;MSVRRLVLYVAGQTPKSLAAIGNLRRICEQDLPGQYEVEVIDLKQNPRLAKEHSIVAIPTLVRELPVPIRKIIGDLSDKEQVLVNLKLDLE
;
A
#
# COMPACT_ATOMS: atom_id res chain seq x y z
N MET A 1 -14.26 15.97 7.14
CA MET A 1 -13.16 15.63 6.21
C MET A 1 -12.99 14.13 6.15
N SER A 2 -12.88 13.60 4.95
CA SER A 2 -12.61 12.18 4.81
C SER A 2 -11.12 11.92 4.92
N VAL A 3 -10.75 10.96 5.76
CA VAL A 3 -9.38 10.48 5.87
C VAL A 3 -9.15 9.42 4.80
N ARG A 4 -8.03 9.51 4.09
CA ARG A 4 -7.59 8.47 3.16
C ARG A 4 -6.34 7.83 3.72
N ARG A 5 -6.31 6.50 3.72
CA ARG A 5 -5.23 5.78 4.36
C ARG A 5 -4.74 4.61 3.52
N LEU A 6 -3.43 4.55 3.34
CA LEU A 6 -2.74 3.44 2.69
C LEU A 6 -1.83 2.75 3.71
N VAL A 7 -1.80 1.44 3.70
CA VAL A 7 -0.87 0.65 4.50
C VAL A 7 -0.11 -0.28 3.58
N LEU A 8 1.21 -0.19 3.61
CA LEU A 8 2.08 -1.07 2.83
C LEU A 8 2.67 -2.14 3.76
N TYR A 9 2.34 -3.40 3.47
CA TYR A 9 2.86 -4.53 4.23
C TYR A 9 4.10 -5.08 3.53
N VAL A 10 5.20 -5.15 4.26
CA VAL A 10 6.49 -5.63 3.75
C VAL A 10 7.05 -6.70 4.68
N ALA A 11 8.09 -7.40 4.25
CA ALA A 11 8.78 -8.38 5.07
C ALA A 11 10.29 -8.09 5.07
N GLY A 12 10.73 -7.32 6.04
CA GLY A 12 12.12 -6.95 6.19
C GLY A 12 12.62 -6.09 5.04
N GLN A 13 13.90 -6.23 4.73
CA GLN A 13 14.58 -5.41 3.72
C GLN A 13 14.88 -6.17 2.44
N THR A 14 13.92 -6.99 1.99
CA THR A 14 14.05 -7.66 0.71
C THR A 14 14.05 -6.65 -0.44
N PRO A 15 14.67 -6.99 -1.60
CA PRO A 15 14.67 -6.08 -2.74
C PRO A 15 13.26 -5.65 -3.18
N LYS A 16 12.30 -6.56 -3.19
CA LYS A 16 10.93 -6.22 -3.55
C LYS A 16 10.26 -5.30 -2.55
N SER A 17 10.49 -5.52 -1.25
CA SER A 17 9.94 -4.65 -0.19
C SER A 17 10.52 -3.26 -0.28
N LEU A 18 11.83 -3.14 -0.49
CA LEU A 18 12.47 -1.83 -0.65
C LEU A 18 11.99 -1.11 -1.89
N ALA A 19 11.81 -1.84 -2.99
CA ALA A 19 11.28 -1.28 -4.23
C ALA A 19 9.84 -0.76 -4.02
N ALA A 20 9.00 -1.52 -3.32
CA ALA A 20 7.63 -1.12 -3.04
C ALA A 20 7.59 0.17 -2.22
N ILE A 21 8.42 0.28 -1.18
CA ILE A 21 8.50 1.50 -0.35
C ILE A 21 8.90 2.69 -1.20
N GLY A 22 9.95 2.56 -2.01
CA GLY A 22 10.42 3.66 -2.85
C GLY A 22 9.40 4.06 -3.92
N ASN A 23 8.76 3.08 -4.55
CA ASN A 23 7.75 3.33 -5.57
C ASN A 23 6.52 4.01 -4.98
N LEU A 24 6.05 3.55 -3.81
CA LEU A 24 4.91 4.16 -3.15
C LEU A 24 5.20 5.60 -2.77
N ARG A 25 6.39 5.86 -2.22
CA ARG A 25 6.79 7.24 -1.87
C ARG A 25 6.73 8.15 -3.08
N ARG A 26 7.28 7.71 -4.20
CA ARG A 26 7.28 8.49 -5.44
C ARG A 26 5.87 8.77 -5.94
N ILE A 27 5.02 7.74 -5.95
CA ILE A 27 3.63 7.88 -6.40
C ILE A 27 2.90 8.90 -5.52
N CYS A 28 3.04 8.79 -4.20
CA CYS A 28 2.35 9.69 -3.28
C CYS A 28 2.86 11.12 -3.40
N GLU A 29 4.17 11.32 -3.59
CA GLU A 29 4.72 12.67 -3.72
C GLU A 29 4.40 13.33 -5.06
N GLN A 30 4.43 12.56 -6.15
CA GLN A 30 4.30 13.11 -7.49
C GLN A 30 2.85 13.12 -8.00
N ASP A 31 2.09 12.08 -7.70
CA ASP A 31 0.76 11.90 -8.29
C ASP A 31 -0.38 12.11 -7.29
N LEU A 32 -0.11 11.95 -6.00
CA LEU A 32 -1.14 12.01 -4.95
C LEU A 32 -0.69 12.88 -3.78
N PRO A 33 -0.12 14.09 -4.02
CA PRO A 33 0.44 14.88 -2.91
C PRO A 33 -0.64 15.23 -1.88
N GLY A 34 -0.36 14.87 -0.62
CA GLY A 34 -1.24 15.19 0.50
C GLY A 34 -2.57 14.46 0.53
N GLN A 35 -2.80 13.48 -0.36
CA GLN A 35 -4.10 12.81 -0.44
C GLN A 35 -4.26 11.64 0.51
N TYR A 36 -3.17 10.99 0.89
CA TYR A 36 -3.21 9.79 1.71
C TYR A 36 -2.26 9.89 2.89
N GLU A 37 -2.71 9.36 4.03
CA GLU A 37 -1.81 9.00 5.11
C GLU A 37 -1.24 7.61 4.77
N VAL A 38 0.07 7.44 4.91
CA VAL A 38 0.76 6.21 4.54
C VAL A 38 1.48 5.63 5.75
N GLU A 39 1.24 4.35 6.00
CA GLU A 39 1.97 3.60 7.01
C GLU A 39 2.65 2.40 6.35
N VAL A 40 3.88 2.10 6.77
CA VAL A 40 4.60 0.90 6.34
C VAL A 40 4.70 -0.05 7.54
N ILE A 41 4.23 -1.27 7.36
CA ILE A 41 4.24 -2.28 8.42
C ILE A 41 5.14 -3.44 8.01
N ASP A 42 6.13 -3.75 8.83
CA ASP A 42 7.01 -4.88 8.62
C ASP A 42 6.43 -6.11 9.32
N LEU A 43 6.01 -7.09 8.52
CA LEU A 43 5.38 -8.30 9.03
C LEU A 43 6.36 -9.24 9.73
N LYS A 44 7.67 -9.06 9.56
CA LYS A 44 8.65 -9.78 10.37
C LYS A 44 8.62 -9.37 11.82
N GLN A 45 8.34 -8.10 12.08
CA GLN A 45 8.22 -7.57 13.43
C GLN A 45 6.82 -7.74 14.00
N ASN A 46 5.81 -7.88 13.14
CA ASN A 46 4.41 -7.96 13.53
C ASN A 46 3.70 -9.08 12.75
N PRO A 47 4.09 -10.36 12.94
CA PRO A 47 3.57 -11.45 12.10
C PRO A 47 2.07 -11.69 12.26
N ARG A 48 1.47 -11.31 13.39
CA ARG A 48 0.03 -11.45 13.60
C ARG A 48 -0.79 -10.64 12.62
N LEU A 49 -0.25 -9.49 12.18
CA LEU A 49 -1.00 -8.59 11.30
C LEU A 49 -1.24 -9.20 9.92
N ALA A 50 -0.36 -10.10 9.47
CA ALA A 50 -0.59 -10.80 8.21
C ALA A 50 -1.88 -11.60 8.24
N LYS A 51 -2.13 -12.29 9.35
CA LYS A 51 -3.35 -13.08 9.51
C LYS A 51 -4.57 -12.20 9.75
N GLU A 52 -4.44 -11.22 10.62
CA GLU A 52 -5.54 -10.31 10.97
C GLU A 52 -6.07 -9.54 9.75
N HIS A 53 -5.18 -9.16 8.84
CA HIS A 53 -5.54 -8.37 7.66
C HIS A 53 -5.56 -9.19 6.37
N SER A 54 -5.49 -10.51 6.48
CA SER A 54 -5.55 -11.43 5.34
C SER A 54 -4.50 -11.13 4.27
N ILE A 55 -3.26 -10.85 4.70
CA ILE A 55 -2.16 -10.58 3.78
C ILE A 55 -1.55 -11.91 3.37
N VAL A 56 -1.74 -12.28 2.12
CA VAL A 56 -1.32 -13.59 1.58
C VAL A 56 -0.08 -13.50 0.68
N ALA A 57 0.36 -12.29 0.36
CA ALA A 57 1.54 -12.04 -0.45
C ALA A 57 2.24 -10.78 0.05
N ILE A 58 3.54 -10.67 -0.18
CA ILE A 58 4.35 -9.54 0.28
C ILE A 58 5.31 -9.12 -0.85
N PRO A 59 5.42 -7.83 -1.16
CA PRO A 59 4.70 -6.71 -0.55
C PRO A 59 3.25 -6.59 -1.02
N THR A 60 2.40 -6.03 -0.17
CA THR A 60 1.01 -5.74 -0.51
C THR A 60 0.63 -4.34 -0.01
N LEU A 61 0.08 -3.54 -0.90
CA LEU A 61 -0.47 -2.23 -0.54
C LEU A 61 -1.97 -2.38 -0.30
N VAL A 62 -2.44 -1.85 0.83
CA VAL A 62 -3.87 -1.88 1.18
C VAL A 62 -4.40 -0.46 1.27
N ARG A 63 -5.44 -0.17 0.48
CA ARG A 63 -6.22 1.06 0.70
C ARG A 63 -7.26 0.74 1.79
N GLU A 64 -6.99 1.18 3.01
CA GLU A 64 -7.91 0.97 4.12
C GLU A 64 -9.06 1.96 4.09
N LEU A 65 -8.76 3.18 3.73
CA LEU A 65 -9.75 4.25 3.63
C LEU A 65 -9.50 5.05 2.35
N PRO A 66 -10.53 5.42 1.62
CA PRO A 66 -11.93 5.10 1.87
C PRO A 66 -12.25 3.64 1.53
N VAL A 67 -13.33 3.15 2.11
CA VAL A 67 -13.85 1.82 1.74
C VAL A 67 -14.50 1.89 0.35
N PRO A 68 -14.56 0.77 -0.39
CA PRO A 68 -14.14 -0.56 -0.02
C PRO A 68 -12.62 -0.71 0.03
N ILE A 69 -12.17 -1.68 0.85
CA ILE A 69 -10.75 -1.99 0.94
C ILE A 69 -10.26 -2.54 -0.40
N ARG A 70 -9.10 -2.06 -0.84
CA ARG A 70 -8.44 -2.54 -2.05
C ARG A 70 -7.04 -3.01 -1.71
N LYS A 71 -6.63 -4.13 -2.31
CA LYS A 71 -5.29 -4.69 -2.12
C LYS A 71 -4.57 -4.75 -3.46
N ILE A 72 -3.34 -4.27 -3.48
CA ILE A 72 -2.48 -4.30 -4.66
C ILE A 72 -1.24 -5.09 -4.30
N ILE A 73 -1.02 -6.21 -4.96
CA ILE A 73 0.10 -7.11 -4.68
C ILE A 73 1.27 -6.76 -5.61
N GLY A 74 2.47 -6.74 -5.07
CA GLY A 74 3.70 -6.56 -5.82
C GLY A 74 4.49 -5.34 -5.40
N ASP A 75 5.53 -5.03 -6.15
CA ASP A 75 6.50 -4.00 -5.82
C ASP A 75 6.07 -2.59 -6.23
N LEU A 76 4.87 -2.42 -6.76
CA LEU A 76 4.29 -1.15 -7.19
C LEU A 76 5.06 -0.48 -8.34
N SER A 77 5.73 -1.27 -9.16
CA SER A 77 6.50 -0.75 -10.28
C SER A 77 5.61 -0.22 -11.43
N ASP A 78 4.38 -0.71 -11.54
CA ASP A 78 3.42 -0.23 -12.53
C ASP A 78 2.57 0.88 -11.92
N LYS A 79 3.05 2.11 -12.04
CA LYS A 79 2.38 3.27 -11.46
C LYS A 79 0.95 3.45 -11.94
N GLU A 80 0.69 3.23 -13.22
CA GLU A 80 -0.66 3.41 -13.77
C GLU A 80 -1.64 2.41 -13.17
N GLN A 81 -1.22 1.15 -13.01
CA GLN A 81 -2.05 0.14 -12.37
C GLN A 81 -2.35 0.51 -10.92
N VAL A 82 -1.35 0.99 -10.20
CA VAL A 82 -1.55 1.43 -8.81
C VAL A 82 -2.56 2.57 -8.74
N LEU A 83 -2.41 3.59 -9.59
CA LEU A 83 -3.31 4.73 -9.58
C LEU A 83 -4.74 4.34 -9.95
N VAL A 84 -4.91 3.48 -10.96
CA VAL A 84 -6.23 3.00 -11.35
C VAL A 84 -6.90 2.26 -10.19
N ASN A 85 -6.17 1.34 -9.54
CA ASN A 85 -6.72 0.57 -8.43
C ASN A 85 -7.05 1.44 -7.21
N LEU A 86 -6.24 2.45 -6.93
CA LEU A 86 -6.51 3.35 -5.81
C LEU A 86 -7.74 4.24 -6.04
N LYS A 87 -8.10 4.49 -7.31
CA LYS A 87 -9.23 5.34 -7.67
C LYS A 87 -10.52 4.56 -7.91
N LEU A 88 -10.45 3.24 -7.96
CA LEU A 88 -11.66 2.42 -8.13
C LEU A 88 -12.63 2.67 -6.98
N ASP A 89 -13.90 2.76 -7.32
CA ASP A 89 -15.02 2.95 -6.38
C ASP A 89 -14.97 4.28 -5.60
N LEU A 90 -14.23 5.27 -6.09
CA LEU A 90 -14.16 6.58 -5.42
C LEU A 90 -15.06 7.64 -6.05
N GLU A 91 -15.80 7.27 -7.08
CA GLU A 91 -16.75 8.21 -7.72
C GLU A 91 -18.19 7.87 -7.43
#